data_670b705202acf09ca69b8b0f2db43941
#
_entry.id   670b705202acf09ca69b8b0f2db43941
#
_cell.length_a   1.000
_cell.length_b   1.000
_cell.length_c   1.000
_cell.angle_alpha   90.00
_cell.angle_beta   90.00
_cell.angle_gamma   90.00
#
_symmetry.space_group_name_H-M   'P 1'
#
loop_
_entity.id
_entity.type
_entity.pdbx_description
1 polymer ?
#
loop_
_entity_poly.entity_id
_entity_poly.type
_entity_poly.pdbx_seq_one_letter_code
_entity_poly.pdbx_strand_id
1 'polypeptide(L)'
;MIIEELKHITPVDGVLTISEIDESFEKILFQIKKIEKRIYTDEEVKLLPFASKLNAHKDEWDIRIKSFLRFKKYLSRKNSGLNILILGGSTGWFASQILREQQHNFFCVDIDLEGLKQGARIFSTEHLKFIYADLFAVKFPRSSFDMVIINSSIQYFPDLNILMRELFYLLNSYGEIHIIDSPFYDDYKVQFAAKKTKRYYELLGFPQMNEKYFHHTFKELKNVNYNFLYNPNTISNKLLGAAFGKDSPNPWIVINR
;
A
#
# COMPACT_ATOMS: atom_id res chain seq x y z
N MET A 1 3.83 4.72 22.27
CA MET A 1 4.83 3.64 22.16
C MET A 1 5.63 3.76 20.87
N ILE A 2 5.04 3.54 19.66
CA ILE A 2 5.80 3.65 18.39
C ILE A 2 6.47 5.01 18.21
N ILE A 3 5.80 6.11 18.52
CA ILE A 3 6.34 7.48 18.41
C ILE A 3 7.56 7.67 19.34
N GLU A 4 7.55 7.09 20.53
CA GLU A 4 8.66 7.20 21.49
C GLU A 4 9.93 6.49 20.97
N GLU A 5 9.79 5.30 20.38
CA GLU A 5 10.95 4.56 19.85
C GLU A 5 11.55 5.23 18.61
N LEU A 6 10.72 5.86 17.78
CA LEU A 6 11.19 6.58 16.60
C LEU A 6 11.80 7.96 16.91
N LYS A 7 11.58 8.52 18.12
CA LYS A 7 12.13 9.84 18.51
C LYS A 7 13.65 9.92 18.52
N HIS A 8 14.33 8.80 18.69
CA HIS A 8 15.81 8.78 18.72
C HIS A 8 16.46 8.71 17.34
N ILE A 9 15.64 8.57 16.28
CA ILE A 9 16.13 8.48 14.91
C ILE A 9 16.03 9.86 14.27
N THR A 10 17.15 10.40 13.81
CA THR A 10 17.17 11.67 13.08
C THR A 10 16.70 11.44 11.65
N PRO A 11 15.63 12.09 11.18
CA PRO A 11 15.21 11.97 9.80
C PRO A 11 16.24 12.57 8.84
N VAL A 12 16.47 11.89 7.72
CA VAL A 12 17.23 12.43 6.58
C VAL A 12 16.24 12.72 5.45
N ASP A 13 16.21 13.94 4.93
CA ASP A 13 15.22 14.40 3.95
C ASP A 13 13.75 14.14 4.40
N GLY A 14 13.51 14.21 5.73
CA GLY A 14 12.19 13.95 6.32
C GLY A 14 11.81 12.48 6.47
N VAL A 15 12.70 11.54 6.10
CA VAL A 15 12.48 10.09 6.18
C VAL A 15 13.28 9.50 7.34
N LEU A 16 12.60 8.71 8.18
CA LEU A 16 13.22 7.88 9.21
C LEU A 16 13.72 6.59 8.57
N THR A 17 15.03 6.39 8.51
CA THR A 17 15.65 5.18 7.94
C THR A 17 16.01 4.22 9.06
N ILE A 18 15.37 3.04 9.09
CA ILE A 18 15.54 2.04 10.15
C ILE A 18 16.00 0.67 9.65
N SER A 19 16.15 0.48 8.35
CA SER A 19 16.85 -0.67 7.73
C SER A 19 17.93 -0.19 6.78
N GLU A 20 18.82 -1.09 6.37
CA GLU A 20 19.80 -0.81 5.33
C GLU A 20 19.09 -0.49 4.01
N ILE A 21 19.65 0.47 3.26
CA ILE A 21 19.15 0.86 1.95
C ILE A 21 19.75 -0.06 0.89
N ASP A 22 18.90 -0.80 0.17
CA ASP A 22 19.32 -1.55 -1.02
C ASP A 22 19.41 -0.58 -2.22
N GLU A 23 20.57 0.07 -2.36
CA GLU A 23 20.81 1.03 -3.45
C GLU A 23 20.65 0.41 -4.85
N SER A 24 20.89 -0.90 -4.99
CA SER A 24 20.76 -1.57 -6.28
C SER A 24 19.29 -1.72 -6.65
N PHE A 25 18.45 -2.09 -5.69
CA PHE A 25 17.01 -2.16 -5.87
C PHE A 25 16.39 -0.78 -6.10
N GLU A 26 16.80 0.23 -5.34
CA GLU A 26 16.35 1.61 -5.53
C GLU A 26 16.58 2.12 -6.97
N LYS A 27 17.78 1.88 -7.51
CA LYS A 27 18.11 2.24 -8.90
C LYS A 27 17.21 1.53 -9.91
N ILE A 28 16.94 0.25 -9.71
CA ILE A 28 16.06 -0.55 -10.57
C ILE A 28 14.62 -0.02 -10.49
N LEU A 29 14.12 0.19 -9.29
CA LEU A 29 12.76 0.69 -9.04
C LEU A 29 12.56 2.07 -9.69
N PHE A 30 13.54 2.97 -9.56
CA PHE A 30 13.51 4.29 -10.19
C PHE A 30 13.45 4.19 -11.72
N GLN A 31 14.27 3.32 -12.34
CA GLN A 31 14.28 3.15 -13.79
C GLN A 31 12.94 2.57 -14.30
N ILE A 32 12.38 1.60 -13.61
CA ILE A 32 11.07 1.03 -13.93
C ILE A 32 9.99 2.12 -13.85
N LYS A 33 9.93 2.87 -12.76
CA LYS A 33 8.99 4.00 -12.61
C LYS A 33 9.13 5.04 -13.72
N LYS A 34 10.35 5.30 -14.16
CA LYS A 34 10.62 6.23 -15.26
C LYS A 34 10.06 5.72 -16.59
N ILE A 35 10.33 4.45 -16.92
CA ILE A 35 9.80 3.81 -18.14
C ILE A 35 8.27 3.75 -18.11
N GLU A 36 7.71 3.40 -16.96
CA GLU A 36 6.27 3.36 -16.75
C GLU A 36 5.61 4.74 -16.62
N LYS A 37 6.36 5.84 -16.70
CA LYS A 37 5.85 7.22 -16.48
C LYS A 37 5.15 7.40 -15.13
N ARG A 38 5.70 6.78 -14.06
CA ARG A 38 5.21 6.86 -12.68
C ARG A 38 6.03 7.78 -11.78
N ILE A 39 6.94 8.55 -12.38
CA ILE A 39 7.62 9.64 -11.67
C ILE A 39 6.75 10.88 -11.82
N TYR A 40 6.15 11.28 -10.74
CA TYR A 40 5.25 12.44 -10.67
C TYR A 40 5.98 13.65 -10.11
N THR A 41 5.59 14.84 -10.56
CA THR A 41 6.01 16.09 -9.92
C THR A 41 5.35 16.25 -8.56
N ASP A 42 5.87 17.15 -7.73
CA ASP A 42 5.28 17.46 -6.43
C ASP A 42 3.83 17.95 -6.56
N GLU A 43 3.54 18.72 -7.60
CA GLU A 43 2.20 19.22 -7.87
C GLU A 43 1.24 18.09 -8.28
N GLU A 44 1.70 17.11 -9.04
CA GLU A 44 0.90 15.96 -9.39
C GLU A 44 0.62 15.09 -8.16
N VAL A 45 1.64 14.86 -7.29
CA VAL A 45 1.48 14.07 -6.06
C VAL A 45 0.48 14.72 -5.10
N LYS A 46 0.49 16.05 -4.97
CA LYS A 46 -0.48 16.80 -4.14
C LYS A 46 -1.93 16.59 -4.55
N LEU A 47 -2.16 16.31 -5.84
CA LEU A 47 -3.50 16.09 -6.39
C LEU A 47 -3.98 14.64 -6.28
N LEU A 48 -3.09 13.66 -6.07
CA LEU A 48 -3.50 12.26 -5.99
C LEU A 48 -4.54 12.03 -4.87
N PRO A 49 -5.52 11.19 -5.10
CA PRO A 49 -5.77 10.34 -6.29
C PRO A 49 -6.46 11.06 -7.46
N PHE A 50 -6.73 12.35 -7.37
CA PHE A 50 -7.44 13.15 -8.39
C PHE A 50 -6.49 13.59 -9.52
N ALA A 51 -5.86 12.61 -10.16
CA ALA A 51 -4.91 12.84 -11.24
C ALA A 51 -5.52 13.61 -12.41
N SER A 52 -4.72 14.46 -13.07
CA SER A 52 -5.14 15.23 -14.24
C SER A 52 -5.52 14.31 -15.41
N LYS A 53 -6.29 14.84 -16.36
CA LYS A 53 -6.66 14.10 -17.59
C LYS A 53 -5.44 13.76 -18.47
N LEU A 54 -4.32 14.45 -18.29
CA LEU A 54 -3.08 14.21 -19.04
C LEU A 54 -2.18 13.16 -18.38
N ASN A 55 -2.51 12.69 -17.17
CA ASN A 55 -1.73 11.66 -16.50
C ASN A 55 -1.80 10.34 -17.27
N ALA A 56 -0.64 9.71 -17.53
CA ALA A 56 -0.55 8.47 -18.28
C ALA A 56 -1.32 7.31 -17.66
N HIS A 57 -1.61 7.38 -16.35
CA HIS A 57 -2.33 6.37 -15.55
C HIS A 57 -3.68 6.86 -15.06
N LYS A 58 -4.31 7.80 -15.77
CA LYS A 58 -5.59 8.40 -15.36
C LYS A 58 -6.66 7.36 -15.05
N ASP A 59 -6.80 6.35 -15.90
CA ASP A 59 -7.80 5.28 -15.72
C ASP A 59 -7.55 4.48 -14.43
N GLU A 60 -6.29 4.23 -14.08
CA GLU A 60 -5.92 3.58 -12.82
C GLU A 60 -6.27 4.48 -11.63
N TRP A 61 -5.96 5.78 -11.71
CA TRP A 61 -6.28 6.72 -10.66
C TRP A 61 -7.80 6.89 -10.47
N ASP A 62 -8.59 6.85 -11.53
CA ASP A 62 -10.05 6.89 -11.44
C ASP A 62 -10.63 5.69 -10.68
N ILE A 63 -10.01 4.53 -10.84
CA ILE A 63 -10.34 3.33 -10.05
C ILE A 63 -9.91 3.52 -8.59
N ARG A 64 -8.70 4.01 -8.35
CA ARG A 64 -8.16 4.25 -6.99
C ARG A 64 -8.95 5.29 -6.20
N ILE A 65 -9.54 6.30 -6.87
CA ILE A 65 -10.47 7.25 -6.23
C ILE A 65 -11.63 6.50 -5.57
N LYS A 66 -12.23 5.54 -6.26
CA LYS A 66 -13.39 4.80 -5.72
C LYS A 66 -13.00 3.98 -4.49
N SER A 67 -11.87 3.28 -4.53
CA SER A 67 -11.35 2.52 -3.39
C SER A 67 -11.00 3.44 -2.22
N PHE A 68 -10.33 4.55 -2.48
CA PHE A 68 -9.99 5.56 -1.49
C PHE A 68 -11.24 6.13 -0.80
N LEU A 69 -12.26 6.54 -1.55
CA LEU A 69 -13.48 7.12 -0.99
C LEU A 69 -14.26 6.09 -0.15
N ARG A 70 -14.28 4.82 -0.56
CA ARG A 70 -14.85 3.74 0.25
C ARG A 70 -14.10 3.58 1.57
N PHE A 71 -12.77 3.54 1.52
CA PHE A 71 -11.96 3.42 2.75
C PHE A 71 -12.12 4.64 3.65
N LYS A 72 -12.06 5.84 3.10
CA LYS A 72 -12.27 7.10 3.85
C LYS A 72 -13.62 7.12 4.58
N LYS A 73 -14.70 6.68 3.90
CA LYS A 73 -16.02 6.52 4.51
C LYS A 73 -16.06 5.45 5.59
N TYR A 74 -15.31 4.36 5.44
CA TYR A 74 -15.18 3.34 6.47
C TYR A 74 -14.48 3.91 7.71
N LEU A 75 -13.34 4.55 7.51
CA LEU A 75 -12.52 5.10 8.58
C LEU A 75 -13.25 6.21 9.35
N SER A 76 -14.08 7.03 8.68
CA SER A 76 -14.86 8.08 9.35
C SER A 76 -15.90 7.58 10.36
N ARG A 77 -16.14 6.27 10.42
CA ARG A 77 -17.01 5.63 11.43
C ARG A 77 -16.23 5.08 12.62
N LYS A 78 -14.91 5.14 12.58
CA LYS A 78 -14.02 4.73 13.65
C LYS A 78 -13.72 5.90 14.59
N ASN A 79 -13.20 5.61 15.76
CA ASN A 79 -12.69 6.64 16.68
C ASN A 79 -11.54 7.41 16.03
N SER A 80 -11.36 8.67 16.40
CA SER A 80 -10.19 9.46 16.04
C SER A 80 -8.93 9.03 16.81
N GLY A 81 -7.76 9.49 16.36
CA GLY A 81 -6.50 9.26 17.07
C GLY A 81 -5.90 7.88 16.87
N LEU A 82 -6.36 7.10 15.89
CA LEU A 82 -5.79 5.78 15.57
C LEU A 82 -4.34 5.91 15.07
N ASN A 83 -3.51 4.94 15.46
CA ASN A 83 -2.19 4.73 14.87
C ASN A 83 -2.33 3.76 13.69
N ILE A 84 -2.08 4.24 12.49
CA ILE A 84 -2.33 3.51 11.24
C ILE A 84 -1.00 3.33 10.49
N LEU A 85 -0.62 2.07 10.28
CA LEU A 85 0.53 1.69 9.47
C LEU A 85 0.08 1.51 8.01
N ILE A 86 0.77 2.12 7.06
CA ILE A 86 0.58 1.88 5.63
C ILE A 86 1.83 1.21 5.08
N LEU A 87 1.70 -0.03 4.62
CA LEU A 87 2.76 -0.78 3.95
C LEU A 87 2.67 -0.55 2.43
N GLY A 88 3.78 -0.14 1.83
CA GLY A 88 3.79 0.35 0.46
C GLY A 88 3.24 1.77 0.38
N GLY A 89 3.55 2.60 1.38
CA GLY A 89 3.02 3.95 1.53
C GLY A 89 3.61 4.98 0.56
N SER A 90 4.82 4.71 0.02
CA SER A 90 5.56 5.55 -0.92
C SER A 90 5.36 7.05 -0.65
N THR A 91 4.76 7.81 -1.57
CA THR A 91 4.56 9.26 -1.46
C THR A 91 3.57 9.70 -0.37
N GLY A 92 2.89 8.78 0.33
CA GLY A 92 1.96 9.09 1.41
C GLY A 92 0.66 9.79 0.98
N TRP A 93 0.35 9.85 -0.32
CA TRP A 93 -0.85 10.53 -0.83
C TRP A 93 -2.14 10.03 -0.14
N PHE A 94 -2.23 8.73 0.13
CA PHE A 94 -3.40 8.10 0.74
C PHE A 94 -3.67 8.65 2.15
N ALA A 95 -2.64 8.68 2.98
CA ALA A 95 -2.71 9.22 4.34
C ALA A 95 -2.97 10.73 4.32
N SER A 96 -2.27 11.48 3.48
CA SER A 96 -2.38 12.94 3.41
C SER A 96 -3.79 13.41 3.07
N GLN A 97 -4.49 12.70 2.17
CA GLN A 97 -5.87 13.04 1.82
C GLN A 97 -6.87 12.73 2.94
N ILE A 98 -6.59 11.72 3.78
CA ILE A 98 -7.43 11.40 4.95
C ILE A 98 -7.23 12.47 6.03
N LEU A 99 -5.98 12.85 6.30
CA LEU A 99 -5.64 13.84 7.34
C LEU A 99 -6.24 15.23 7.11
N ARG A 100 -6.71 15.53 5.92
CA ARG A 100 -7.45 16.79 5.65
C ARG A 100 -8.77 16.89 6.42
N GLU A 101 -9.35 15.77 6.82
CA GLU A 101 -10.69 15.73 7.42
C GLU A 101 -10.79 14.86 8.68
N GLN A 102 -9.80 14.00 8.93
CA GLN A 102 -9.84 13.03 10.02
C GLN A 102 -8.52 13.02 10.78
N GLN A 103 -8.57 13.04 12.10
CA GLN A 103 -7.39 13.08 12.98
C GLN A 103 -6.94 11.66 13.35
N HIS A 104 -5.90 11.17 12.68
CA HIS A 104 -5.21 9.91 12.96
C HIS A 104 -3.70 10.11 12.85
N ASN A 105 -2.91 9.16 13.34
CA ASN A 105 -1.46 9.14 13.13
C ASN A 105 -1.14 8.11 12.07
N PHE A 106 -0.49 8.51 10.99
CA PHE A 106 -0.09 7.65 9.89
C PHE A 106 1.41 7.43 9.86
N PHE A 107 1.79 6.19 9.59
CA PHE A 107 3.16 5.73 9.44
C PHE A 107 3.28 5.06 8.07
N CYS A 108 3.79 5.79 7.08
CA CYS A 108 4.04 5.26 5.75
C CYS A 108 5.38 4.53 5.73
N VAL A 109 5.34 3.21 5.63
CA VAL A 109 6.51 2.34 5.56
C VAL A 109 6.67 1.81 4.14
N ASP A 110 7.86 1.98 3.58
CA ASP A 110 8.18 1.54 2.22
C ASP A 110 9.69 1.29 2.07
N ILE A 111 10.07 0.61 0.99
CA ILE A 111 11.45 0.50 0.49
C ILE A 111 11.66 1.34 -0.78
N ASP A 112 10.76 2.23 -1.12
CA ASP A 112 10.83 3.25 -2.17
C ASP A 112 11.32 4.56 -1.57
N LEU A 113 12.63 4.70 -1.38
CA LEU A 113 13.23 5.86 -0.70
C LEU A 113 12.87 7.19 -1.36
N GLU A 114 12.93 7.24 -2.69
CA GLU A 114 12.63 8.47 -3.43
C GLU A 114 11.17 8.87 -3.32
N GLY A 115 10.25 7.90 -3.33
CA GLY A 115 8.83 8.14 -3.05
C GLY A 115 8.60 8.66 -1.64
N LEU A 116 9.24 8.07 -0.62
CA LEU A 116 9.15 8.52 0.77
C LEU A 116 9.71 9.94 0.94
N LYS A 117 10.87 10.26 0.36
CA LYS A 117 11.45 11.61 0.38
C LYS A 117 10.53 12.64 -0.28
N GLN A 118 9.95 12.29 -1.43
CA GLN A 118 8.97 13.15 -2.09
C GLN A 118 7.75 13.37 -1.20
N GLY A 119 7.20 12.32 -0.61
CA GLY A 119 6.08 12.42 0.32
C GLY A 119 6.40 13.27 1.54
N ALA A 120 7.55 13.04 2.16
CA ALA A 120 8.01 13.80 3.32
C ALA A 120 8.15 15.30 3.01
N ARG A 121 8.72 15.66 1.87
CA ARG A 121 8.86 17.04 1.43
C ARG A 121 7.50 17.74 1.22
N ILE A 122 6.49 16.99 0.75
CA ILE A 122 5.17 17.54 0.40
C ILE A 122 4.19 17.54 1.58
N PHE A 123 4.18 16.47 2.38
CA PHE A 123 3.09 16.16 3.30
C PHE A 123 3.49 15.97 4.75
N SER A 124 4.78 16.07 5.11
CA SER A 124 5.21 15.79 6.48
C SER A 124 4.51 16.69 7.50
N THR A 125 3.94 16.07 8.53
CA THR A 125 3.32 16.71 9.68
C THR A 125 3.65 15.89 10.94
N GLU A 126 3.23 16.36 12.11
CA GLU A 126 3.33 15.57 13.34
C GLU A 126 2.53 14.25 13.26
N HIS A 127 1.48 14.21 12.44
CA HIS A 127 0.56 13.08 12.27
C HIS A 127 0.88 12.20 11.05
N LEU A 128 1.89 12.52 10.24
CA LEU A 128 2.29 11.72 9.08
C LEU A 128 3.81 11.55 9.07
N LYS A 129 4.25 10.32 9.29
CA LYS A 129 5.66 9.93 9.32
C LYS A 129 5.99 9.05 8.12
N PHE A 130 7.16 9.28 7.54
CA PHE A 130 7.72 8.52 6.43
C PHE A 130 8.89 7.70 6.94
N ILE A 131 8.86 6.39 6.72
CA ILE A 131 9.81 5.43 7.29
C ILE A 131 10.31 4.51 6.18
N TYR A 132 11.60 4.55 5.92
CA TYR A 132 12.26 3.55 5.08
C TYR A 132 12.56 2.32 5.93
N ALA A 133 11.91 1.22 5.60
CA ALA A 133 12.12 -0.05 6.29
C ALA A 133 11.71 -1.25 5.43
N ASP A 134 12.54 -2.28 5.44
CA ASP A 134 12.08 -3.65 5.16
C ASP A 134 11.39 -4.20 6.42
N LEU A 135 10.10 -4.50 6.30
CA LEU A 135 9.29 -4.98 7.43
C LEU A 135 9.87 -6.23 8.10
N PHE A 136 10.55 -7.08 7.35
CA PHE A 136 11.11 -8.33 7.87
C PHE A 136 12.53 -8.16 8.44
N ALA A 137 13.23 -7.08 8.11
CA ALA A 137 14.57 -6.78 8.61
C ALA A 137 14.55 -5.99 9.92
N VAL A 138 13.42 -5.37 10.28
CA VAL A 138 13.31 -4.50 11.45
C VAL A 138 12.23 -5.00 12.41
N LYS A 139 12.34 -4.61 13.68
CA LYS A 139 11.32 -4.90 14.69
C LYS A 139 10.63 -3.62 15.11
N PHE A 140 9.39 -3.48 14.71
CA PHE A 140 8.50 -2.49 15.30
C PHE A 140 7.98 -2.98 16.66
N PRO A 141 7.61 -2.08 17.58
CA PRO A 141 7.08 -2.47 18.87
C PRO A 141 5.76 -3.24 18.72
N ARG A 142 5.58 -4.22 19.61
CA ARG A 142 4.34 -4.99 19.66
C ARG A 142 3.13 -4.11 19.98
N SER A 143 1.98 -4.44 19.38
CA SER A 143 0.69 -3.78 19.67
C SER A 143 0.73 -2.25 19.56
N SER A 144 1.44 -1.76 18.54
CA SER A 144 1.65 -0.32 18.30
C SER A 144 0.59 0.30 17.39
N PHE A 145 -0.11 -0.52 16.61
CA PHE A 145 -1.04 -0.03 15.60
C PHE A 145 -2.47 -0.52 15.83
N ASP A 146 -3.41 0.36 15.54
CA ASP A 146 -4.85 0.06 15.54
C ASP A 146 -5.28 -0.49 14.19
N MET A 147 -4.55 -0.15 13.13
CA MET A 147 -4.85 -0.56 11.78
C MET A 147 -3.58 -0.69 10.94
N VAL A 148 -3.55 -1.69 10.07
CA VAL A 148 -2.54 -1.83 9.01
C VAL A 148 -3.24 -1.80 7.66
N ILE A 149 -2.72 -1.00 6.74
CA ILE A 149 -3.22 -0.88 5.37
C ILE A 149 -2.15 -1.37 4.41
N ILE A 150 -2.51 -2.33 3.55
CA ILE A 150 -1.71 -2.81 2.43
C ILE A 150 -2.44 -2.34 1.16
N ASN A 151 -1.97 -1.25 0.57
CA ASN A 151 -2.64 -0.63 -0.57
C ASN A 151 -1.83 -0.81 -1.86
N SER A 152 -2.28 -1.69 -2.74
CA SER A 152 -1.60 -2.04 -4.00
C SER A 152 -0.16 -2.54 -3.81
N SER A 153 0.13 -3.22 -2.69
CA SER A 153 1.50 -3.62 -2.33
C SER A 153 1.65 -5.07 -1.86
N ILE A 154 0.56 -5.85 -1.74
CA ILE A 154 0.61 -7.24 -1.27
C ILE A 154 1.55 -8.13 -2.11
N GLN A 155 1.65 -7.86 -3.40
CA GLN A 155 2.49 -8.60 -4.35
C GLN A 155 4.00 -8.47 -4.10
N TYR A 156 4.44 -7.60 -3.21
CA TYR A 156 5.85 -7.46 -2.84
C TYR A 156 6.23 -8.29 -1.61
N PHE A 157 5.29 -9.00 -1.02
CA PHE A 157 5.53 -9.86 0.15
C PHE A 157 5.53 -11.33 -0.28
N PRO A 158 6.64 -12.08 -0.06
CA PRO A 158 6.78 -13.43 -0.63
C PRO A 158 5.89 -14.48 0.03
N ASP A 159 5.59 -14.34 1.32
CA ASP A 159 4.82 -15.31 2.11
C ASP A 159 3.78 -14.59 2.98
N LEU A 160 2.50 -14.81 2.67
CA LEU A 160 1.41 -14.18 3.41
C LEU A 160 1.25 -14.72 4.83
N ASN A 161 1.64 -15.96 5.13
CA ASN A 161 1.55 -16.46 6.50
C ASN A 161 2.60 -15.77 7.40
N ILE A 162 3.80 -15.58 6.87
CA ILE A 162 4.84 -14.81 7.58
C ILE A 162 4.39 -13.36 7.74
N LEU A 163 3.89 -12.73 6.67
CA LEU A 163 3.37 -11.37 6.73
C LEU A 163 2.26 -11.23 7.78
N MET A 164 1.24 -12.08 7.75
CA MET A 164 0.12 -12.01 8.71
C MET A 164 0.58 -12.17 10.15
N ARG A 165 1.56 -13.07 10.41
CA ARG A 165 2.13 -13.24 11.76
C ARG A 165 2.79 -11.95 12.25
N GLU A 166 3.61 -11.31 11.42
CA GLU A 166 4.25 -10.03 11.77
C GLU A 166 3.20 -8.93 11.97
N LEU A 167 2.21 -8.83 11.10
CA LEU A 167 1.15 -7.82 11.23
C LEU A 167 0.29 -8.05 12.50
N PHE A 168 -0.03 -9.28 12.86
CA PHE A 168 -0.73 -9.57 14.11
C PHE A 168 0.12 -9.24 15.34
N TYR A 169 1.45 -9.37 15.26
CA TYR A 169 2.33 -8.92 16.32
C TYR A 169 2.26 -7.40 16.52
N LEU A 170 2.18 -6.64 15.41
CA LEU A 170 2.14 -5.18 15.41
C LEU A 170 0.80 -4.60 15.84
N LEU A 171 -0.30 -5.30 15.58
CA LEU A 171 -1.64 -4.83 15.89
C LEU A 171 -1.95 -4.92 17.38
N ASN A 172 -2.76 -3.99 17.88
CA ASN A 172 -3.42 -4.13 19.18
C ASN A 172 -4.51 -5.21 19.16
N SER A 173 -5.15 -5.50 20.30
CA SER A 173 -6.11 -6.61 20.45
C SER A 173 -7.38 -6.48 19.61
N TYR A 174 -7.70 -5.29 19.12
CA TYR A 174 -8.88 -5.00 18.29
C TYR A 174 -8.47 -4.42 16.93
N GLY A 175 -7.22 -4.61 16.56
CA GLY A 175 -6.65 -4.05 15.34
C GLY A 175 -7.15 -4.77 14.09
N GLU A 176 -7.11 -4.05 12.97
CA GLU A 176 -7.59 -4.50 11.67
C GLU A 176 -6.48 -4.42 10.61
N ILE A 177 -6.41 -5.42 9.72
CA ILE A 177 -5.59 -5.37 8.51
C ILE A 177 -6.51 -5.15 7.33
N HIS A 178 -6.23 -4.14 6.52
CA HIS A 178 -6.95 -3.84 5.29
C HIS A 178 -6.05 -4.07 4.08
N ILE A 179 -6.46 -4.96 3.18
CA ILE A 179 -5.81 -5.19 1.89
C ILE A 179 -6.69 -4.56 0.82
N ILE A 180 -6.19 -3.53 0.13
CA ILE A 180 -6.94 -2.70 -0.82
C ILE A 180 -6.19 -2.68 -2.15
N ASP A 181 -6.93 -2.71 -3.26
CA ASP A 181 -6.40 -2.59 -4.62
C ASP A 181 -5.24 -3.56 -4.94
N SER A 182 -5.19 -4.68 -4.25
CA SER A 182 -4.16 -5.70 -4.39
C SER A 182 -4.74 -6.96 -5.04
N PRO A 183 -4.06 -7.53 -6.05
CA PRO A 183 -4.59 -8.67 -6.78
C PRO A 183 -4.52 -9.97 -5.97
N PHE A 184 -5.62 -10.72 -5.99
CA PHE A 184 -5.66 -12.12 -5.60
C PHE A 184 -6.18 -12.94 -6.77
N TYR A 185 -5.61 -14.10 -6.98
CA TYR A 185 -5.89 -14.94 -8.13
C TYR A 185 -6.60 -16.24 -7.72
N ASP A 186 -7.41 -16.77 -8.63
CA ASP A 186 -7.86 -18.15 -8.57
C ASP A 186 -6.66 -19.07 -8.91
N ASP A 187 -6.63 -20.28 -8.35
CA ASP A 187 -5.51 -21.22 -8.53
C ASP A 187 -5.16 -21.50 -10.00
N TYR A 188 -6.18 -21.53 -10.87
CA TYR A 188 -5.96 -21.78 -12.30
C TYR A 188 -5.43 -20.56 -13.06
N LYS A 189 -5.54 -19.36 -12.48
CA LYS A 189 -5.08 -18.10 -13.10
C LYS A 189 -3.70 -17.66 -12.62
N VAL A 190 -3.28 -18.09 -11.41
CA VAL A 190 -2.04 -17.59 -10.78
C VAL A 190 -0.81 -17.84 -11.64
N GLN A 191 -0.69 -19.03 -12.23
CA GLN A 191 0.45 -19.36 -13.09
C GLN A 191 0.47 -18.52 -14.38
N PHE A 192 -0.70 -18.22 -14.95
CA PHE A 192 -0.79 -17.36 -16.12
C PHE A 192 -0.41 -15.92 -15.76
N ALA A 193 -0.86 -15.41 -14.63
CA ALA A 193 -0.48 -14.09 -14.13
C ALA A 193 1.03 -14.00 -13.91
N ALA A 194 1.63 -15.00 -13.27
CA ALA A 194 3.08 -15.07 -13.05
C ALA A 194 3.89 -15.05 -14.35
N LYS A 195 3.47 -15.85 -15.35
CA LYS A 195 4.10 -15.84 -16.70
C LYS A 195 3.99 -14.47 -17.37
N LYS A 196 2.84 -13.80 -17.25
CA LYS A 196 2.63 -12.46 -17.81
C LYS A 196 3.54 -11.42 -17.14
N THR A 197 3.65 -11.44 -15.83
CA THR A 197 4.53 -10.54 -15.07
C THR A 197 6.00 -10.78 -15.40
N LYS A 198 6.41 -12.06 -15.49
CA LYS A 198 7.77 -12.42 -15.90
C LYS A 198 8.10 -11.83 -17.26
N ARG A 199 7.27 -12.08 -18.26
CA ARG A 199 7.46 -11.53 -19.61
C ARG A 199 7.48 -10.00 -19.61
N TYR A 200 6.66 -9.37 -18.80
CA TYR A 200 6.61 -7.92 -18.67
C TYR A 200 7.95 -7.35 -18.21
N TYR A 201 8.53 -7.86 -17.12
CA TYR A 201 9.82 -7.38 -16.60
C TYR A 201 10.99 -7.76 -17.52
N GLU A 202 10.95 -8.91 -18.20
CA GLU A 202 11.92 -9.27 -19.24
C GLU A 202 11.91 -8.26 -20.39
N LEU A 203 10.74 -7.85 -20.87
CA LEU A 203 10.60 -6.86 -21.94
C LEU A 203 11.03 -5.45 -21.51
N LEU A 204 10.87 -5.11 -20.23
CA LEU A 204 11.37 -3.86 -19.67
C LEU A 204 12.90 -3.84 -19.48
N GLY A 205 13.58 -4.99 -19.58
CA GLY A 205 15.00 -5.14 -19.30
C GLY A 205 15.37 -5.33 -17.83
N PHE A 206 14.40 -5.67 -16.97
CA PHE A 206 14.60 -5.89 -15.52
C PHE A 206 14.11 -7.27 -15.08
N PRO A 207 14.64 -8.39 -15.62
CA PRO A 207 14.16 -9.73 -15.30
C PRO A 207 14.28 -10.10 -13.81
N GLN A 208 15.21 -9.48 -13.05
CA GLN A 208 15.41 -9.70 -11.61
C GLN A 208 14.18 -9.26 -10.77
N MET A 209 13.29 -8.41 -11.31
CA MET A 209 12.06 -8.06 -10.63
C MET A 209 11.08 -9.24 -10.49
N ASN A 210 11.27 -10.31 -11.23
CA ASN A 210 10.47 -11.52 -11.08
C ASN A 210 10.65 -12.18 -9.70
N GLU A 211 11.79 -11.96 -9.05
CA GLU A 211 12.08 -12.45 -7.69
C GLU A 211 11.51 -11.55 -6.59
N LYS A 212 10.97 -10.39 -6.96
CA LYS A 212 10.42 -9.38 -6.06
C LYS A 212 8.91 -9.16 -6.24
N TYR A 213 8.27 -9.90 -7.15
CA TYR A 213 6.84 -9.77 -7.44
C TYR A 213 6.14 -11.12 -7.34
N PHE A 214 5.27 -11.26 -6.35
CA PHE A 214 4.59 -12.50 -5.99
C PHE A 214 3.11 -12.46 -6.37
N HIS A 215 2.54 -13.63 -6.64
CA HIS A 215 1.14 -13.77 -7.05
C HIS A 215 0.41 -14.62 -6.03
N HIS A 216 -0.49 -14.01 -5.29
CA HIS A 216 -1.19 -14.65 -4.18
C HIS A 216 -2.55 -15.17 -4.58
N THR A 217 -2.95 -16.27 -3.95
CA THR A 217 -4.29 -16.85 -4.06
C THR A 217 -5.06 -16.68 -2.76
N PHE A 218 -6.39 -16.73 -2.85
CA PHE A 218 -7.23 -16.69 -1.64
C PHE A 218 -6.99 -17.88 -0.69
N LYS A 219 -6.42 -19.00 -1.18
CA LYS A 219 -6.06 -20.15 -0.33
C LYS A 219 -5.00 -19.81 0.71
N GLU A 220 -4.14 -18.85 0.42
CA GLU A 220 -3.10 -18.42 1.37
C GLU A 220 -3.69 -17.69 2.59
N LEU A 221 -4.91 -17.16 2.48
CA LEU A 221 -5.65 -16.53 3.57
C LEU A 221 -6.50 -17.51 4.40
N LYS A 222 -6.45 -18.83 4.14
CA LYS A 222 -7.29 -19.84 4.81
C LYS A 222 -7.12 -19.90 6.32
N ASN A 223 -5.97 -19.49 6.84
CA ASN A 223 -5.63 -19.53 8.26
C ASN A 223 -6.01 -18.26 9.02
N VAL A 224 -6.59 -17.26 8.34
CA VAL A 224 -7.04 -16.00 8.94
C VAL A 224 -8.53 -15.79 8.69
N ASN A 225 -9.21 -15.19 9.65
CA ASN A 225 -10.61 -14.84 9.49
C ASN A 225 -10.71 -13.50 8.74
N TYR A 226 -11.11 -13.55 7.47
CA TYR A 226 -11.25 -12.36 6.64
C TYR A 226 -12.66 -12.18 6.10
N ASN A 227 -13.00 -10.93 5.81
CA ASN A 227 -14.25 -10.55 5.16
C ASN A 227 -13.98 -9.63 3.98
N PHE A 228 -14.87 -9.66 2.98
CA PHE A 228 -14.86 -8.69 1.90
C PHE A 228 -15.68 -7.45 2.27
N LEU A 229 -15.06 -6.29 2.33
CA LEU A 229 -15.74 -5.00 2.38
C LEU A 229 -16.13 -4.51 0.98
N TYR A 230 -15.39 -4.96 -0.03
CA TYR A 230 -15.74 -4.85 -1.45
C TYR A 230 -15.27 -6.10 -2.18
N ASN A 231 -16.16 -6.68 -2.98
CA ASN A 231 -15.84 -7.82 -3.84
C ASN A 231 -16.31 -7.52 -5.28
N PRO A 232 -15.38 -7.34 -6.24
CA PRO A 232 -15.72 -7.01 -7.63
C PRO A 232 -16.52 -8.09 -8.33
N ASN A 233 -16.48 -9.32 -7.82
CA ASN A 233 -17.13 -10.47 -8.44
C ASN A 233 -18.63 -10.62 -8.10
N THR A 234 -19.16 -9.83 -7.16
CA THR A 234 -20.60 -9.85 -6.85
C THR A 234 -21.42 -9.31 -8.02
N ILE A 235 -22.63 -9.85 -8.19
CA ILE A 235 -23.56 -9.42 -9.24
C ILE A 235 -23.87 -7.92 -9.11
N SER A 236 -24.12 -7.44 -7.88
CA SER A 236 -24.41 -6.03 -7.61
C SER A 236 -23.25 -5.11 -8.05
N ASN A 237 -22.01 -5.46 -7.74
CA ASN A 237 -20.85 -4.63 -8.11
C ASN A 237 -20.56 -4.69 -9.62
N LYS A 238 -20.82 -5.82 -10.28
CA LYS A 238 -20.74 -5.91 -11.75
C LYS A 238 -21.77 -5.01 -12.43
N LEU A 239 -23.01 -5.00 -11.95
CA LEU A 239 -24.06 -4.13 -12.47
C LEU A 239 -23.77 -2.65 -12.23
N LEU A 240 -23.30 -2.29 -11.02
CA LEU A 240 -22.85 -0.93 -10.71
C LEU A 240 -21.69 -0.49 -11.58
N GLY A 241 -20.72 -1.35 -11.82
CA GLY A 241 -19.59 -1.07 -12.71
C GLY A 241 -20.02 -0.81 -14.16
N ALA A 242 -21.05 -1.53 -14.65
CA ALA A 242 -21.62 -1.31 -15.97
C ALA A 242 -22.38 0.04 -16.06
N ALA A 243 -23.07 0.44 -14.99
CA ALA A 243 -23.88 1.65 -14.96
C ALA A 243 -23.07 2.94 -14.67
N PHE A 244 -22.08 2.86 -13.78
CA PHE A 244 -21.33 4.01 -13.23
C PHE A 244 -19.83 4.01 -13.54
N GLY A 245 -19.41 3.22 -14.55
CA GLY A 245 -18.03 3.10 -15.01
C GLY A 245 -17.17 2.16 -14.15
N LYS A 246 -16.00 1.80 -14.71
CA LYS A 246 -15.08 0.82 -14.12
C LYS A 246 -14.81 1.08 -12.64
N ASP A 247 -14.81 0.02 -11.86
CA ASP A 247 -14.44 0.02 -10.46
C ASP A 247 -13.21 -0.88 -10.25
N SER A 248 -12.66 -0.94 -9.02
CA SER A 248 -11.50 -1.77 -8.74
C SER A 248 -11.75 -3.22 -9.15
N PRO A 249 -10.85 -3.81 -9.98
CA PRO A 249 -10.91 -5.24 -10.29
C PRO A 249 -10.47 -6.11 -9.10
N ASN A 250 -9.89 -5.48 -8.08
CA ASN A 250 -9.35 -6.13 -6.89
C ASN A 250 -10.30 -5.98 -5.70
N PRO A 251 -10.35 -6.96 -4.82
CA PRO A 251 -11.19 -6.88 -3.62
C PRO A 251 -10.63 -5.90 -2.60
N TRP A 252 -11.47 -5.48 -1.68
CA TRP A 252 -11.06 -4.93 -0.40
C TRP A 252 -11.36 -5.95 0.69
N ILE A 253 -10.31 -6.44 1.31
CA ILE A 253 -10.34 -7.46 2.35
C ILE A 253 -10.05 -6.80 3.70
N VAL A 254 -10.80 -7.18 4.74
CA VAL A 254 -10.49 -6.87 6.12
C VAL A 254 -10.23 -8.16 6.90
N ILE A 255 -9.19 -8.15 7.72
CA ILE A 255 -8.80 -9.24 8.63
C ILE A 255 -8.76 -8.65 10.03
N ASN A 256 -9.51 -9.24 10.96
CA ASN A 256 -9.50 -8.84 12.36
C ASN A 256 -8.51 -9.71 13.15
N ARG A 257 -7.83 -9.08 14.11
CA ARG A 257 -6.95 -9.78 15.04
C ARG A 257 -7.74 -10.65 15.98
#